data_db411008e98293de6decee2fda5127f6
#
_entry.id   db411008e98293de6decee2fda5127f6
#
_cell.length_a   1.000
_cell.length_b   1.000
_cell.length_c   1.000
_cell.angle_alpha   90.00
_cell.angle_beta   90.00
_cell.angle_gamma   90.00
#
_symmetry.space_group_name_H-M   'P 1'
#
loop_
_entity.id
_entity.type
_entity.pdbx_description
1 polymer ?
#
loop_
_entity_poly.entity_id
_entity_poly.type
_entity_poly.pdbx_seq_one_letter_code
_entity_poly.pdbx_strand_id
1 'polypeptide(L)'
;MAYLAGPNIVTDGLVFAVDPGSERSYPGTGTTASSLMTAYDGTLINGTAFSTDNGGTWELDGVNDRISFDGATILGYLGVTSGTDNNVAYSMEAWIKVDAYPSGIAASGDTIMGHDSSLGIGLQVFGTGTTAYINFGYRTNSNYDSGNITINEWHHIVGTRAVGGAIVIYIDGVADLTVNGDNAIDYATADFNIGYTPNRIGPFNGNISSTRVYNKSLTAAEVLQNFNAQKSRFGL
;
A
#
# COMPACT_ATOMS: atom_id res chain seq x y z
N MET A 1 8.63 -1.87 -34.77
CA MET A 1 8.95 -0.91 -33.70
C MET A 1 9.39 -1.72 -32.50
N ALA A 2 10.61 -1.50 -32.00
CA ALA A 2 11.04 -2.17 -30.77
C ALA A 2 10.25 -1.56 -29.60
N TYR A 3 9.42 -2.34 -28.95
CA TYR A 3 8.91 -1.98 -27.64
C TYR A 3 10.12 -1.91 -26.71
N LEU A 4 10.50 -0.73 -26.31
CA LEU A 4 11.36 -0.56 -25.15
C LEU A 4 10.50 -0.93 -23.95
N ALA A 5 10.50 -2.21 -23.55
CA ALA A 5 9.98 -2.60 -22.27
C ALA A 5 10.77 -1.81 -21.20
N GLY A 6 10.09 -1.08 -20.35
CA GLY A 6 10.71 -0.47 -19.18
C GLY A 6 11.39 -1.54 -18.31
N PRO A 7 12.13 -1.16 -17.27
CA PRO A 7 12.71 -2.13 -16.35
C PRO A 7 11.61 -3.00 -15.76
N ASN A 8 11.91 -4.26 -15.47
CA ASN A 8 10.99 -5.12 -14.71
C ASN A 8 10.90 -4.61 -13.26
N ILE A 9 9.76 -4.84 -12.63
CA ILE A 9 9.63 -4.62 -11.18
C ILE A 9 10.64 -5.49 -10.42
N VAL A 10 11.04 -5.04 -9.24
CA VAL A 10 11.86 -5.82 -8.32
C VAL A 10 11.05 -7.02 -7.81
N THR A 11 11.60 -8.22 -7.96
CA THR A 11 10.97 -9.47 -7.49
C THR A 11 11.67 -10.07 -6.28
N ASP A 12 12.89 -9.64 -6.00
CA ASP A 12 13.64 -10.06 -4.82
C ASP A 12 12.95 -9.55 -3.55
N GLY A 13 12.59 -10.47 -2.67
CA GLY A 13 11.85 -10.17 -1.44
C GLY A 13 10.35 -9.87 -1.63
N LEU A 14 9.81 -9.93 -2.84
CA LEU A 14 8.39 -9.73 -3.09
C LEU A 14 7.57 -10.93 -2.57
N VAL A 15 6.70 -10.68 -1.59
CA VAL A 15 5.92 -11.73 -0.91
C VAL A 15 4.41 -11.63 -1.16
N PHE A 16 3.94 -10.44 -1.52
CA PHE A 16 2.54 -10.20 -1.87
C PHE A 16 2.47 -9.19 -3.00
N ALA A 17 1.60 -9.44 -3.97
CA ALA A 17 1.33 -8.51 -5.06
C ALA A 17 -0.10 -8.70 -5.58
N VAL A 18 -0.87 -7.63 -5.63
CA VAL A 18 -2.19 -7.58 -6.27
C VAL A 18 -2.19 -6.46 -7.29
N ASP A 19 -2.55 -6.79 -8.52
CA ASP A 19 -2.66 -5.82 -9.60
C ASP A 19 -3.95 -6.08 -10.39
N PRO A 20 -4.97 -5.22 -10.28
CA PRO A 20 -6.24 -5.38 -10.98
C PRO A 20 -6.08 -5.38 -12.52
N GLY A 21 -4.97 -4.85 -13.04
CA GLY A 21 -4.65 -4.91 -14.46
C GLY A 21 -4.13 -6.28 -14.94
N SER A 22 -3.94 -7.22 -14.04
CA SER A 22 -3.56 -8.59 -14.37
C SER A 22 -4.75 -9.54 -14.22
N GLU A 23 -5.16 -10.20 -15.30
CA GLU A 23 -6.23 -11.21 -15.24
C GLU A 23 -5.93 -12.36 -14.26
N ARG A 24 -4.65 -12.61 -13.95
CA ARG A 24 -4.23 -13.57 -12.93
C ARG A 24 -4.52 -13.09 -11.52
N SER A 25 -4.54 -11.78 -11.30
CA SER A 25 -4.88 -11.18 -10.01
C SER A 25 -6.38 -10.89 -9.92
N TYR A 26 -6.98 -10.38 -11.00
CA TYR A 26 -8.42 -10.15 -11.06
C TYR A 26 -8.93 -10.33 -12.50
N PRO A 27 -9.91 -11.23 -12.72
CA PRO A 27 -10.41 -11.51 -14.08
C PRO A 27 -11.36 -10.44 -14.64
N GLY A 28 -11.50 -9.30 -13.98
CA GLY A 28 -12.41 -8.21 -14.36
C GLY A 28 -13.86 -8.39 -13.87
N THR A 29 -14.18 -9.51 -13.23
CA THR A 29 -15.51 -9.83 -12.70
C THR A 29 -15.42 -10.69 -11.45
N GLY A 30 -16.49 -10.69 -10.63
CA GLY A 30 -16.54 -11.47 -9.40
C GLY A 30 -16.03 -10.72 -8.19
N THR A 31 -15.84 -11.43 -7.09
CA THR A 31 -15.49 -10.85 -5.79
C THR A 31 -14.16 -11.35 -5.23
N THR A 32 -13.36 -12.05 -6.05
CA THR A 32 -12.08 -12.60 -5.60
C THR A 32 -10.92 -11.90 -6.30
N ALA A 33 -9.98 -11.38 -5.52
CA ALA A 33 -8.69 -10.88 -5.99
C ALA A 33 -7.58 -11.80 -5.48
N SER A 34 -6.67 -12.24 -6.35
CA SER A 34 -5.61 -13.19 -6.01
C SER A 34 -4.24 -12.52 -6.01
N SER A 35 -3.40 -12.89 -5.07
CA SER A 35 -1.99 -12.50 -5.10
C SER A 35 -1.26 -13.15 -6.27
N LEU A 36 -0.43 -12.38 -6.97
CA LEU A 36 0.41 -12.87 -8.06
C LEU A 36 1.58 -13.75 -7.60
N MET A 37 1.87 -13.74 -6.29
CA MET A 37 3.05 -14.42 -5.73
C MET A 37 2.73 -15.82 -5.19
N THR A 38 1.60 -15.96 -4.52
CA THR A 38 1.19 -17.22 -3.87
C THR A 38 -0.32 -17.40 -4.03
N ALA A 39 -0.83 -18.60 -3.86
CA ALA A 39 -2.27 -18.86 -3.78
C ALA A 39 -2.84 -18.23 -2.49
N TYR A 40 -3.10 -16.94 -2.55
CA TYR A 40 -3.56 -16.13 -1.43
C TYR A 40 -4.61 -15.16 -1.95
N ASP A 41 -5.85 -15.45 -1.63
CA ASP A 41 -7.02 -14.78 -2.18
C ASP A 41 -7.62 -13.81 -1.18
N GLY A 42 -8.04 -12.66 -1.68
CA GLY A 42 -8.83 -11.67 -0.97
C GLY A 42 -10.23 -11.56 -1.54
N THR A 43 -11.13 -11.02 -0.73
CA THR A 43 -12.52 -10.80 -1.10
C THR A 43 -12.80 -9.31 -1.25
N LEU A 44 -13.40 -8.93 -2.40
CA LEU A 44 -13.96 -7.60 -2.62
C LEU A 44 -15.22 -7.44 -1.77
N ILE A 45 -15.30 -6.38 -1.00
CA ILE A 45 -16.36 -6.14 -0.01
C ILE A 45 -16.99 -4.76 -0.25
N ASN A 46 -18.30 -4.69 -0.04
CA ASN A 46 -19.13 -3.49 -0.04
C ASN A 46 -19.22 -2.72 -1.38
N GLY A 47 -18.92 -3.38 -2.49
CA GLY A 47 -19.14 -2.77 -3.79
C GLY A 47 -17.86 -2.22 -4.44
N THR A 48 -16.68 -2.52 -3.86
CA THR A 48 -15.39 -2.20 -4.52
C THR A 48 -15.50 -2.45 -6.02
N ALA A 49 -15.39 -1.38 -6.81
CA ALA A 49 -15.53 -1.45 -8.25
C ALA A 49 -14.18 -1.64 -8.95
N PHE A 50 -14.25 -2.08 -10.19
CA PHE A 50 -13.11 -2.25 -11.07
C PHE A 50 -13.28 -1.38 -12.31
N SER A 51 -12.22 -0.65 -12.67
CA SER A 51 -12.11 0.07 -13.94
C SER A 51 -10.95 -0.47 -14.78
N THR A 52 -11.11 -0.45 -16.08
CA THR A 52 -10.02 -0.76 -17.03
C THR A 52 -9.06 0.42 -17.26
N ASP A 53 -9.35 1.57 -16.66
CA ASP A 53 -8.51 2.76 -16.75
C ASP A 53 -7.11 2.48 -16.21
N ASN A 54 -6.11 3.11 -16.83
CA ASN A 54 -4.71 2.89 -16.49
C ASN A 54 -4.31 1.39 -16.47
N GLY A 55 -4.95 0.57 -17.32
CA GLY A 55 -4.70 -0.86 -17.42
C GLY A 55 -5.23 -1.68 -16.25
N GLY A 56 -6.12 -1.13 -15.43
CA GLY A 56 -6.83 -1.77 -14.33
C GLY A 56 -6.62 -1.08 -12.98
N THR A 57 -7.72 -0.63 -12.37
CA THR A 57 -7.73 0.03 -11.05
C THR A 57 -8.92 -0.42 -10.22
N TRP A 58 -8.76 -0.42 -8.90
CA TRP A 58 -9.86 -0.46 -7.95
C TRP A 58 -10.41 0.95 -7.78
N GLU A 59 -11.72 1.11 -7.87
CA GLU A 59 -12.43 2.34 -7.54
C GLU A 59 -13.08 2.19 -6.17
N LEU A 60 -12.78 3.10 -5.26
CA LEU A 60 -13.16 3.09 -3.86
C LEU A 60 -13.93 4.36 -3.54
N ASP A 61 -15.14 4.22 -3.00
CA ASP A 61 -16.12 5.31 -2.86
C ASP A 61 -15.90 6.21 -1.62
N GLY A 62 -14.94 5.89 -0.78
CA GLY A 62 -14.68 6.63 0.46
C GLY A 62 -15.70 6.35 1.57
N VAL A 63 -16.45 5.25 1.48
CA VAL A 63 -17.46 4.89 2.48
C VAL A 63 -17.07 3.61 3.23
N ASN A 64 -16.90 2.49 2.52
CA ASN A 64 -16.59 1.21 3.16
C ASN A 64 -16.01 0.15 2.21
N ASP A 65 -15.64 0.53 1.00
CA ASP A 65 -15.09 -0.36 -0.01
C ASP A 65 -13.71 -0.87 0.39
N ARG A 66 -13.48 -2.17 0.20
CA ARG A 66 -12.19 -2.79 0.48
C ARG A 66 -11.99 -4.14 -0.21
N ILE A 67 -10.75 -4.56 -0.31
CA ILE A 67 -10.39 -5.96 -0.58
C ILE A 67 -9.74 -6.51 0.70
N SER A 68 -10.31 -7.58 1.26
CA SER A 68 -9.91 -8.16 2.54
C SER A 68 -9.17 -9.47 2.35
N PHE A 69 -8.01 -9.60 3.01
CA PHE A 69 -7.13 -10.77 3.04
C PHE A 69 -6.89 -11.22 4.48
N ASP A 70 -6.50 -12.48 4.70
CA ASP A 70 -6.07 -12.96 6.02
C ASP A 70 -4.78 -12.28 6.49
N GLY A 71 -4.86 -11.44 7.51
CA GLY A 71 -3.71 -10.63 7.96
C GLY A 71 -2.58 -11.44 8.59
N ALA A 72 -2.87 -12.56 9.25
CA ALA A 72 -1.84 -13.42 9.83
C ALA A 72 -0.90 -13.99 8.77
N THR A 73 -1.42 -14.29 7.58
CA THR A 73 -0.64 -14.78 6.44
C THR A 73 0.36 -13.74 5.95
N ILE A 74 -0.02 -12.47 5.83
CA ILE A 74 0.89 -11.38 5.43
C ILE A 74 2.04 -11.24 6.43
N LEU A 75 1.75 -11.22 7.72
CA LEU A 75 2.80 -11.12 8.75
C LEU A 75 3.71 -12.35 8.76
N GLY A 76 3.15 -13.55 8.51
CA GLY A 76 3.92 -14.78 8.35
C GLY A 76 4.94 -14.70 7.21
N TYR A 77 4.60 -14.06 6.08
CA TYR A 77 5.54 -13.82 4.98
C TYR A 77 6.67 -12.85 5.34
N LEU A 78 6.46 -11.99 6.34
CA LEU A 78 7.47 -11.09 6.89
C LEU A 78 8.28 -11.76 8.01
N GLY A 79 7.94 -12.98 8.43
CA GLY A 79 8.58 -13.69 9.52
C GLY A 79 8.03 -13.36 10.91
N VAL A 80 6.95 -12.56 11.01
CA VAL A 80 6.29 -12.23 12.28
C VAL A 80 5.19 -13.24 12.55
N THR A 81 5.42 -14.15 13.49
CA THR A 81 4.48 -15.26 13.80
C THR A 81 3.87 -15.17 15.20
N SER A 82 4.42 -14.33 16.06
CA SER A 82 3.91 -14.10 17.41
C SER A 82 4.59 -12.89 18.05
N GLY A 83 3.94 -12.25 19.04
CA GLY A 83 4.51 -11.18 19.85
C GLY A 83 4.91 -9.93 19.06
N THR A 84 5.95 -9.27 19.53
CA THR A 84 6.50 -8.03 18.98
C THR A 84 7.87 -8.31 18.37
N ASP A 85 8.12 -7.87 17.13
CA ASP A 85 9.40 -8.06 16.44
C ASP A 85 9.98 -6.72 15.95
N ASN A 86 11.18 -6.41 16.45
CA ASN A 86 11.95 -5.22 16.08
C ASN A 86 12.93 -5.47 14.92
N ASN A 87 13.15 -6.73 14.54
CA ASN A 87 14.18 -7.12 13.57
C ASN A 87 13.64 -7.36 12.15
N VAL A 88 12.40 -7.00 11.89
CA VAL A 88 11.78 -7.21 10.58
C VAL A 88 12.04 -6.01 9.68
N ALA A 89 12.64 -6.25 8.52
CA ALA A 89 12.66 -5.30 7.42
C ALA A 89 11.50 -5.60 6.47
N TYR A 90 10.81 -4.57 6.00
CA TYR A 90 9.75 -4.72 5.00
C TYR A 90 9.54 -3.45 4.18
N SER A 91 8.83 -3.59 3.07
CA SER A 91 8.36 -2.45 2.29
C SER A 91 6.93 -2.69 1.82
N MET A 92 6.17 -1.60 1.73
CA MET A 92 4.83 -1.59 1.15
C MET A 92 4.82 -0.58 0.01
N GLU A 93 4.19 -0.94 -1.10
CA GLU A 93 4.18 -0.15 -2.33
C GLU A 93 2.77 -0.13 -2.93
N ALA A 94 2.32 1.03 -3.39
CA ALA A 94 1.06 1.18 -4.11
C ALA A 94 1.13 2.30 -5.14
N TRP A 95 0.32 2.17 -6.21
CA TRP A 95 -0.08 3.27 -7.07
C TRP A 95 -1.46 3.74 -6.64
N ILE A 96 -1.58 5.03 -6.35
CA ILE A 96 -2.82 5.64 -5.84
C ILE A 96 -3.17 6.92 -6.59
N LYS A 97 -4.46 7.22 -6.67
CA LYS A 97 -5.00 8.54 -7.00
C LYS A 97 -6.06 8.88 -5.97
N VAL A 98 -5.81 9.90 -5.17
CA VAL A 98 -6.74 10.39 -4.14
C VAL A 98 -7.70 11.36 -4.79
N ASP A 99 -9.01 11.11 -4.74
CA ASP A 99 -10.01 11.97 -5.38
C ASP A 99 -10.51 13.09 -4.46
N ALA A 100 -10.36 12.93 -3.14
CA ALA A 100 -10.71 13.95 -2.17
C ALA A 100 -9.71 13.96 -0.99
N TYR A 101 -9.51 15.12 -0.40
CA TYR A 101 -8.71 15.20 0.82
C TYR A 101 -9.36 14.36 1.93
N PRO A 102 -8.56 13.61 2.73
CA PRO A 102 -9.08 12.88 3.87
C PRO A 102 -9.92 13.80 4.75
N SER A 103 -11.17 13.42 4.99
CA SER A 103 -12.13 14.22 5.79
C SER A 103 -12.12 13.85 7.25
N GLY A 104 -11.34 12.85 7.62
CA GLY A 104 -11.24 12.34 9.00
C GLY A 104 -10.58 13.36 9.94
N ILE A 105 -11.04 13.34 11.19
CA ILE A 105 -10.39 14.03 12.30
C ILE A 105 -8.90 13.66 12.30
N ALA A 106 -8.02 14.56 12.65
CA ALA A 106 -6.55 14.49 12.58
C ALA A 106 -5.84 13.22 13.14
N ALA A 107 -6.59 12.16 13.45
CA ALA A 107 -6.11 10.86 13.91
C ALA A 107 -6.60 9.68 13.05
N SER A 108 -7.34 9.91 11.98
CA SER A 108 -7.85 8.85 11.10
C SER A 108 -7.62 9.25 9.64
N GLY A 109 -6.54 8.75 9.06
CA GLY A 109 -6.30 8.83 7.62
C GLY A 109 -7.15 7.83 6.85
N ASP A 110 -6.97 7.79 5.54
CA ASP A 110 -7.60 6.83 4.64
C ASP A 110 -6.62 5.68 4.37
N THR A 111 -7.11 4.46 4.42
CA THR A 111 -6.27 3.26 4.26
C THR A 111 -5.90 3.05 2.80
N ILE A 112 -4.63 3.09 2.45
CA ILE A 112 -4.15 2.51 1.19
C ILE A 112 -4.15 0.99 1.33
N MET A 113 -3.38 0.46 2.29
CA MET A 113 -3.38 -0.95 2.67
C MET A 113 -2.84 -1.13 4.10
N GLY A 114 -3.35 -2.11 4.83
CA GLY A 114 -2.88 -2.37 6.19
C GLY A 114 -3.79 -3.29 6.99
N HIS A 115 -3.33 -3.66 8.18
CA HIS A 115 -4.11 -4.48 9.11
C HIS A 115 -5.23 -3.68 9.78
N ASP A 116 -6.38 -4.33 9.93
CA ASP A 116 -7.55 -3.79 10.66
C ASP A 116 -7.37 -3.93 12.17
N SER A 117 -6.22 -3.52 12.67
CA SER A 117 -5.80 -3.69 14.06
C SER A 117 -4.91 -2.52 14.48
N SER A 118 -4.73 -2.34 15.79
CA SER A 118 -3.69 -1.46 16.35
C SER A 118 -2.29 -2.05 16.18
N LEU A 119 -2.20 -3.25 15.68
CA LEU A 119 -1.01 -4.06 15.50
C LEU A 119 -0.80 -4.31 13.99
N GLY A 120 0.39 -4.78 13.60
CA GLY A 120 0.69 -5.12 12.22
C GLY A 120 1.33 -3.97 11.44
N ILE A 121 1.07 -3.91 10.14
CA ILE A 121 1.68 -2.95 9.21
C ILE A 121 0.62 -2.13 8.48
N GLY A 122 0.97 -0.92 8.05
CA GLY A 122 0.05 -0.05 7.33
C GLY A 122 0.73 1.02 6.47
N LEU A 123 0.07 1.37 5.39
CA LEU A 123 0.37 2.49 4.50
C LEU A 123 -0.94 3.27 4.29
N GLN A 124 -0.91 4.58 4.54
CA GLN A 124 -2.12 5.38 4.67
C GLN A 124 -1.93 6.77 4.06
N VAL A 125 -3.04 7.40 3.70
CA VAL A 125 -3.11 8.83 3.39
C VAL A 125 -3.72 9.55 4.57
N PHE A 126 -3.03 10.53 5.12
CA PHE A 126 -3.55 11.44 6.14
C PHE A 126 -3.78 12.82 5.55
N GLY A 127 -4.54 13.65 6.22
CA GLY A 127 -4.79 15.00 5.76
C GLY A 127 -5.65 15.83 6.72
N THR A 128 -5.89 17.07 6.35
CA THR A 128 -6.63 18.05 7.16
C THR A 128 -7.78 18.73 6.38
N GLY A 129 -8.31 18.09 5.34
CA GLY A 129 -9.36 18.65 4.47
C GLY A 129 -8.82 19.59 3.37
N THR A 130 -7.56 20.01 3.45
CA THR A 130 -6.87 20.83 2.42
C THR A 130 -5.48 20.31 2.08
N THR A 131 -5.04 19.25 2.75
CA THR A 131 -3.75 18.60 2.54
C THR A 131 -3.93 17.09 2.52
N ALA A 132 -3.08 16.40 1.77
CA ALA A 132 -2.93 14.96 1.80
C ALA A 132 -1.43 14.63 1.87
N TYR A 133 -1.04 13.72 2.75
CA TYR A 133 0.33 13.26 2.94
C TYR A 133 0.34 11.77 3.29
N ILE A 134 1.47 11.11 3.11
CA ILE A 134 1.59 9.67 3.34
C ILE A 134 2.10 9.40 4.75
N ASN A 135 1.45 8.47 5.44
CA ASN A 135 1.92 7.89 6.68
C ASN A 135 2.26 6.41 6.48
N PHE A 136 3.38 5.96 7.06
CA PHE A 136 3.83 4.58 6.93
C PHE A 136 4.25 4.02 8.29
N GLY A 137 3.88 2.76 8.54
CA GLY A 137 4.24 2.03 9.74
C GLY A 137 3.08 1.96 10.73
N TYR A 138 3.40 2.11 12.03
CA TYR A 138 2.42 2.01 13.10
C TYR A 138 1.73 3.35 13.39
N ARG A 139 0.47 3.34 13.46
CA ARG A 139 -0.61 4.30 13.40
C ARG A 139 -0.53 5.63 14.14
N THR A 140 0.28 5.88 15.09
CA THR A 140 0.10 7.02 16.01
C THR A 140 1.28 7.97 16.12
N ASN A 141 2.27 7.78 15.29
CA ASN A 141 3.45 8.63 15.38
C ASN A 141 3.50 9.59 14.18
N SER A 142 3.13 10.85 14.43
CA SER A 142 3.18 11.94 13.45
C SER A 142 4.59 12.23 12.89
N ASN A 143 5.61 11.53 13.37
CA ASN A 143 6.97 11.67 12.86
C ASN A 143 7.22 10.87 11.56
N TYR A 144 6.23 10.14 11.08
CA TYR A 144 6.33 9.31 9.87
C TYR A 144 5.46 9.81 8.73
N ASP A 145 5.16 11.10 8.74
CA ASP A 145 4.37 11.76 7.72
C ASP A 145 5.28 12.36 6.64
N SER A 146 5.00 12.05 5.38
CA SER A 146 5.66 12.66 4.22
C SER A 146 5.32 14.15 4.06
N GLY A 147 5.93 14.79 3.08
CA GLY A 147 5.39 15.99 2.49
C GLY A 147 4.03 15.76 1.81
N ASN A 148 3.39 16.84 1.38
CA ASN A 148 2.07 16.77 0.75
C ASN A 148 2.14 16.09 -0.62
N ILE A 149 1.11 15.29 -0.95
CA ILE A 149 0.82 14.82 -2.29
C ILE A 149 -0.32 15.63 -2.91
N THR A 150 -0.38 15.70 -4.23
CA THR A 150 -1.51 16.29 -4.95
C THR A 150 -2.68 15.31 -5.02
N ILE A 151 -3.91 15.81 -4.96
CA ILE A 151 -5.10 14.98 -5.23
C ILE A 151 -5.46 15.04 -6.72
N ASN A 152 -6.23 14.05 -7.17
CA ASN A 152 -6.63 13.86 -8.58
C ASN A 152 -5.47 13.55 -9.54
N GLU A 153 -4.28 13.25 -9.02
CA GLU A 153 -3.11 12.81 -9.76
C GLU A 153 -2.67 11.44 -9.27
N TRP A 154 -2.07 10.65 -10.18
CA TRP A 154 -1.47 9.38 -9.79
C TRP A 154 -0.13 9.59 -9.13
N HIS A 155 0.09 8.87 -8.04
CA HIS A 155 1.35 8.83 -7.31
C HIS A 155 1.78 7.39 -7.05
N HIS A 156 3.08 7.15 -7.17
CA HIS A 156 3.74 5.95 -6.72
C HIS A 156 4.22 6.13 -5.28
N ILE A 157 3.66 5.39 -4.36
CA ILE A 157 3.96 5.50 -2.94
C ILE A 157 4.67 4.25 -2.46
N VAL A 158 5.81 4.44 -1.78
CA VAL A 158 6.54 3.34 -1.12
C VAL A 158 6.93 3.76 0.28
N GLY A 159 6.58 2.91 1.25
CA GLY A 159 7.13 2.97 2.60
C GLY A 159 8.11 1.81 2.81
N THR A 160 9.28 2.09 3.35
CA THR A 160 10.29 1.08 3.67
C THR A 160 10.71 1.15 5.12
N ARG A 161 10.92 0.00 5.75
CA ARG A 161 11.48 -0.13 7.09
C ARG A 161 12.68 -1.06 7.07
N ALA A 162 13.80 -0.58 7.56
CA ALA A 162 15.00 -1.39 7.75
C ALA A 162 14.98 -2.11 9.11
N VAL A 163 15.77 -3.16 9.25
CA VAL A 163 16.10 -3.73 10.56
C VAL A 163 16.66 -2.62 11.45
N GLY A 164 16.19 -2.52 12.68
CA GLY A 164 16.55 -1.43 13.58
C GLY A 164 15.67 -0.18 13.46
N GLY A 165 14.63 -0.20 12.59
CA GLY A 165 13.53 0.76 12.60
C GLY A 165 13.70 2.00 11.73
N ALA A 166 14.78 2.17 10.98
CA ALA A 166 14.88 3.28 10.02
C ALA A 166 13.78 3.19 8.97
N ILE A 167 13.03 4.28 8.77
CA ILE A 167 11.90 4.39 7.84
C ILE A 167 12.23 5.40 6.77
N VAL A 168 11.91 5.05 5.51
CA VAL A 168 11.92 6.00 4.40
C VAL A 168 10.58 5.92 3.67
N ILE A 169 9.98 7.07 3.39
CA ILE A 169 8.83 7.20 2.51
C ILE A 169 9.32 7.79 1.19
N TYR A 170 8.89 7.18 0.09
CA TYR A 170 9.17 7.64 -1.27
C TYR A 170 7.86 8.04 -1.95
N ILE A 171 7.92 9.14 -2.68
CA ILE A 171 6.86 9.61 -3.58
C ILE A 171 7.46 9.69 -4.97
N ASP A 172 6.83 9.03 -5.94
CA ASP A 172 7.22 9.04 -7.36
C ASP A 172 8.70 8.69 -7.61
N GLY A 173 9.18 7.70 -6.86
CA GLY A 173 10.54 7.18 -6.96
C GLY A 173 11.60 8.00 -6.21
N VAL A 174 11.23 9.10 -5.53
CA VAL A 174 12.13 9.99 -4.81
C VAL A 174 11.89 9.91 -3.31
N ALA A 175 12.95 9.82 -2.51
CA ALA A 175 12.84 9.84 -1.05
C ALA A 175 12.32 11.21 -0.58
N ASP A 176 11.24 11.20 0.17
CA ASP A 176 10.59 12.39 0.71
C ASP A 176 10.81 12.54 2.22
N LEU A 177 10.66 11.44 2.97
CA LEU A 177 10.92 11.40 4.41
C LEU A 177 11.93 10.32 4.75
N THR A 178 12.86 10.64 5.65
CA THR A 178 13.76 9.66 6.28
C THR A 178 13.80 9.91 7.78
N VAL A 179 13.42 8.90 8.57
CA VAL A 179 13.45 8.98 10.04
C VAL A 179 14.05 7.72 10.64
N ASN A 180 14.70 7.88 11.79
CA ASN A 180 15.08 6.76 12.63
C ASN A 180 13.94 6.53 13.62
N GLY A 181 13.17 5.48 13.40
CA GLY A 181 12.03 5.12 14.23
C GLY A 181 12.25 3.76 14.89
N ASP A 182 11.64 3.59 16.06
CA ASP A 182 11.52 2.30 16.71
C ASP A 182 10.05 1.86 16.57
N ASN A 183 9.75 1.27 15.44
CA ASN A 183 8.44 0.69 15.17
C ASN A 183 8.56 -0.82 15.10
N ALA A 184 8.48 -1.45 16.24
CA ALA A 184 8.24 -2.87 16.32
C ALA A 184 6.97 -3.23 15.55
N ILE A 185 6.98 -4.37 14.88
CA ILE A 185 5.77 -4.94 14.30
C ILE A 185 5.19 -5.90 15.32
N ASP A 186 3.98 -5.63 15.76
CA ASP A 186 3.23 -6.55 16.59
C ASP A 186 2.46 -7.55 15.70
N TYR A 187 2.48 -8.82 16.11
CA TYR A 187 1.68 -9.85 15.46
C TYR A 187 0.19 -9.52 15.55
N ALA A 188 -0.51 -9.59 14.43
CA ALA A 188 -1.94 -9.35 14.32
C ALA A 188 -2.61 -10.47 13.54
N THR A 189 -3.79 -10.88 14.00
CA THR A 189 -4.66 -11.84 13.30
C THR A 189 -5.82 -11.14 12.56
N ALA A 190 -5.96 -9.85 12.74
CA ALA A 190 -6.98 -9.07 12.02
C ALA A 190 -6.68 -9.02 10.53
N ASP A 191 -7.73 -8.88 9.72
CA ASP A 191 -7.63 -8.83 8.27
C ASP A 191 -6.63 -7.77 7.79
N PHE A 192 -5.94 -8.07 6.71
CA PHE A 192 -5.16 -7.13 5.93
C PHE A 192 -6.02 -6.62 4.77
N ASN A 193 -6.28 -5.34 4.75
CA ASN A 193 -7.19 -4.73 3.79
C ASN A 193 -6.48 -3.76 2.85
N ILE A 194 -6.98 -3.68 1.62
CA ILE A 194 -6.71 -2.58 0.67
C ILE A 194 -7.96 -1.72 0.64
N GLY A 195 -7.84 -0.41 0.84
CA GLY A 195 -8.91 0.59 0.73
C GLY A 195 -9.59 0.98 2.04
N TYR A 196 -9.80 0.10 2.99
CA TYR A 196 -10.45 0.44 4.26
C TYR A 196 -10.15 -0.55 5.38
N THR A 197 -9.86 -0.03 6.57
CA THR A 197 -9.69 -0.81 7.80
C THR A 197 -10.75 -0.40 8.82
N PRO A 198 -11.90 -1.10 8.91
CA PRO A 198 -13.11 -0.68 9.63
C PRO A 198 -12.90 -0.30 11.10
N ASN A 199 -11.99 -0.99 11.79
CA ASN A 199 -11.74 -0.77 13.21
C ASN A 199 -10.62 0.25 13.48
N ARG A 200 -10.05 0.86 12.42
CA ARG A 200 -8.80 1.62 12.57
C ARG A 200 -8.76 2.95 11.85
N ILE A 201 -8.83 2.93 10.55
CA ILE A 201 -8.49 4.04 9.66
C ILE A 201 -9.64 4.18 8.66
N GLY A 202 -9.89 5.42 8.22
CA GLY A 202 -10.96 5.75 7.28
C GLY A 202 -10.86 5.03 5.94
N PRO A 203 -11.98 5.02 5.21
CA PRO A 203 -12.06 4.48 3.88
C PRO A 203 -11.38 5.41 2.87
N PHE A 204 -10.62 4.83 1.96
CA PHE A 204 -9.97 5.52 0.86
C PHE A 204 -11.00 6.01 -0.16
N ASN A 205 -10.88 7.26 -0.56
CA ASN A 205 -11.69 7.85 -1.63
C ASN A 205 -10.81 8.09 -2.86
N GLY A 206 -11.00 7.29 -3.91
CA GLY A 206 -10.21 7.36 -5.13
C GLY A 206 -9.86 6.02 -5.73
N ASN A 207 -8.74 5.95 -6.42
CA ASN A 207 -8.28 4.77 -7.13
C ASN A 207 -7.01 4.19 -6.50
N ILE A 208 -6.99 2.87 -6.32
CA ILE A 208 -5.78 2.11 -5.98
C ILE A 208 -5.53 1.10 -7.10
N SER A 209 -4.28 1.02 -7.54
CA SER A 209 -3.88 0.04 -8.53
C SER A 209 -2.88 -0.96 -7.93
N SER A 210 -1.80 -1.27 -8.61
CA SER A 210 -0.80 -2.24 -8.18
C SER A 210 -0.33 -2.03 -6.74
N THR A 211 -0.55 -3.03 -5.88
CA THR A 211 -0.12 -3.04 -4.47
C THR A 211 0.85 -4.19 -4.23
N ARG A 212 1.91 -3.95 -3.44
CA ARG A 212 2.97 -4.93 -3.15
C ARG A 212 3.44 -4.85 -1.71
N VAL A 213 3.87 -6.00 -1.19
CA VAL A 213 4.61 -6.11 0.08
C VAL A 213 5.88 -6.91 -0.16
N TYR A 214 7.00 -6.41 0.38
CA TYR A 214 8.31 -7.05 0.34
C TYR A 214 8.77 -7.40 1.75
N ASN A 215 9.45 -8.52 1.91
CA ASN A 215 10.08 -8.91 3.19
C ASN A 215 11.52 -8.35 3.33
N LYS A 216 11.75 -7.22 2.72
CA LYS A 216 13.01 -6.45 2.81
C LYS A 216 12.71 -4.96 2.73
N SER A 217 13.62 -4.14 3.23
CA SER A 217 13.65 -2.72 2.94
C SER A 217 14.19 -2.51 1.53
N LEU A 218 13.36 -2.00 0.60
CA LEU A 218 13.80 -1.65 -0.73
C LEU A 218 14.79 -0.50 -0.67
N THR A 219 15.83 -0.58 -1.47
CA THR A 219 16.77 0.52 -1.68
C THR A 219 16.17 1.60 -2.57
N ALA A 220 16.70 2.83 -2.51
CA ALA A 220 16.26 3.93 -3.39
C ALA A 220 16.34 3.56 -4.89
N ALA A 221 17.36 2.77 -5.29
CA ALA A 221 17.49 2.30 -6.66
C ALA A 221 16.39 1.32 -7.07
N GLU A 222 15.99 0.41 -6.16
CA GLU A 222 14.90 -0.54 -6.38
C GLU A 222 13.53 0.16 -6.44
N VAL A 223 13.31 1.15 -5.56
CA VAL A 223 12.10 2.00 -5.61
C VAL A 223 12.01 2.76 -6.94
N LEU A 224 13.11 3.39 -7.36
CA LEU A 224 13.16 4.09 -8.65
C LEU A 224 12.97 3.13 -9.83
N GLN A 225 13.49 1.89 -9.74
CA GLN A 225 13.25 0.84 -10.74
C GLN A 225 11.76 0.51 -10.85
N ASN A 226 11.07 0.28 -9.72
CA ASN A 226 9.63 -0.02 -9.67
C ASN A 226 8.80 1.14 -10.23
N PHE A 227 9.12 2.38 -9.85
CA PHE A 227 8.49 3.58 -10.42
C PHE A 227 8.65 3.61 -11.94
N ASN A 228 9.87 3.50 -12.45
CA ASN A 228 10.13 3.53 -13.89
C ASN A 228 9.50 2.36 -14.67
N ALA A 229 9.29 1.23 -14.01
CA ALA A 229 8.63 0.07 -14.62
C ALA A 229 7.15 0.33 -14.95
N GLN A 230 6.48 1.20 -14.21
CA GLN A 230 5.03 1.36 -14.31
C GLN A 230 4.56 2.79 -14.59
N LYS A 231 5.39 3.82 -14.42
CA LYS A 231 4.98 5.23 -14.53
C LYS A 231 4.25 5.56 -15.84
N SER A 232 4.64 4.96 -16.97
CA SER A 232 3.98 5.18 -18.25
C SER A 232 2.52 4.68 -18.29
N ARG A 233 2.16 3.69 -17.47
CA ARG A 233 0.79 3.22 -17.27
C ARG A 233 -0.09 4.30 -16.66
N PHE A 234 0.50 5.17 -15.84
CA PHE A 234 -0.19 6.22 -15.09
C PHE A 234 0.02 7.62 -15.67
N GLY A 235 0.65 7.73 -16.84
CA GLY A 235 0.81 9.00 -17.55
C GLY A 235 1.98 9.87 -17.06
N LEU A 236 2.94 9.28 -16.33
CA LEU A 236 4.12 9.95 -15.77
C LEU A 236 5.41 9.66 -16.55
#